data_39af4be38fefa14f2fea8c84dbcd526c
#
_entry.id   39af4be38fefa14f2fea8c84dbcd526c
#
_cell.length_a   1.000
_cell.length_b   1.000
_cell.length_c   1.000
_cell.angle_alpha   90.00
_cell.angle_beta   90.00
_cell.angle_gamma   90.00
#
_symmetry.space_group_name_H-M   'P 1'
#
loop_
_entity.id
_entity.type
_entity.pdbx_description
1 polymer ?
#
loop_
_entity_poly.entity_id
_entity_poly.type
_entity_poly.pdbx_seq_one_letter_code
_entity_poly.pdbx_strand_id
1 'polypeptide(L)'
;MIIIGYKYSSFEEYIQLNYLDEITEAMEEYIKEKELNAYNNEIVYAFNLYCIQNIEVKRIKFTKSKIDQVEFNVVFKAEYELADGNEDDGYIYTSITKKEFFEFKMKGSFKERFKGKEKEDIEKLDEEPDEVLSSGLVPIISTEDMDSYATKFLKEFCPEVLVTPMKLNIQDMLKKMNIDYYYAPLENGVFGKTYFANDKAKVYTENLLKTKIIHVKPGTILIDITKHIDRNEGSFRNTFIHECVHWYFHRNYFELRQCLNSEDTYVACYKGENKYAIKDIEWMEWQARTLAPRILMPKKMAAQKFSELTKEIDVEQETLGVIRTKTEKWEELLMRFANFFGVSKLSAKIRLREIGKTEIEGVGNYVDGEYTKPFFFKRGSLKNNQTFIISSENLSRLLTTNLLVQKALQEEKLLYINKMLVVNISHQIRLLV
;
A
#
# COMPACT_ATOMS: atom_id res chain seq x y z
N MET A 1 18.51 -10.82 30.93
CA MET A 1 17.59 -9.96 30.17
C MET A 1 18.46 -8.86 29.60
N ILE A 2 18.93 -9.05 28.36
CA ILE A 2 19.75 -8.05 27.66
C ILE A 2 18.73 -7.05 27.13
N ILE A 3 18.75 -5.82 27.65
CA ILE A 3 18.02 -4.71 27.09
C ILE A 3 18.73 -4.38 25.78
N ILE A 4 18.20 -4.83 24.67
CA ILE A 4 18.66 -4.43 23.33
C ILE A 4 18.19 -2.99 23.18
N GLY A 5 19.11 -2.04 23.41
CA GLY A 5 18.85 -0.62 23.27
C GLY A 5 18.65 -0.29 21.79
N TYR A 6 17.59 0.40 21.47
CA TYR A 6 17.40 1.04 20.16
C TYR A 6 18.60 1.97 19.93
N LYS A 7 19.18 1.92 18.74
CA LYS A 7 20.26 2.83 18.37
C LYS A 7 19.72 4.26 18.22
N TYR A 8 18.48 4.37 17.72
CA TYR A 8 17.73 5.63 17.59
C TYR A 8 16.25 5.33 17.88
N SER A 9 15.55 6.26 18.52
CA SER A 9 14.11 6.11 18.83
C SER A 9 13.21 6.45 17.65
N SER A 10 13.68 7.32 16.73
CA SER A 10 12.95 7.76 15.54
C SER A 10 13.91 8.17 14.41
N PHE A 11 13.36 8.42 13.21
CA PHE A 11 14.15 8.91 12.09
C PHE A 11 14.55 10.38 12.29
N GLU A 12 13.72 11.16 12.95
CA GLU A 12 14.04 12.51 13.38
C GLU A 12 15.28 12.52 14.26
N GLU A 13 15.34 11.64 15.26
CA GLU A 13 16.52 11.50 16.12
C GLU A 13 17.76 11.04 15.31
N TYR A 14 17.58 10.11 14.36
CA TYR A 14 18.67 9.70 13.47
C TYR A 14 19.23 10.87 12.65
N ILE A 15 18.36 11.69 12.05
CA ILE A 15 18.75 12.88 11.29
C ILE A 15 19.41 13.91 12.22
N GLN A 16 18.80 14.17 13.38
CA GLN A 16 19.34 15.11 14.38
C GLN A 16 20.77 14.75 14.79
N LEU A 17 21.07 13.46 14.99
CA LEU A 17 22.36 13.01 15.51
C LEU A 17 23.43 12.79 14.42
N ASN A 18 23.05 12.61 13.17
CA ASN A 18 23.99 12.26 12.10
C ASN A 18 24.15 13.36 11.03
N TYR A 19 23.24 14.35 10.97
CA TYR A 19 23.20 15.36 9.91
C TYR A 19 23.02 16.79 10.44
N LEU A 20 23.19 16.99 11.75
CA LEU A 20 23.05 18.32 12.37
C LEU A 20 24.03 19.32 11.79
N ASP A 21 25.27 18.89 11.55
CA ASP A 21 26.32 19.75 11.02
C ASP A 21 25.97 20.24 9.61
N GLU A 22 25.52 19.34 8.72
CA GLU A 22 25.10 19.69 7.36
C GLU A 22 23.89 20.64 7.35
N ILE A 23 22.92 20.43 8.27
CA ILE A 23 21.76 21.32 8.40
C ILE A 23 22.19 22.69 8.92
N THR A 24 23.14 22.74 9.85
CA THR A 24 23.67 23.98 10.44
C THR A 24 24.41 24.78 9.39
N GLU A 25 25.35 24.16 8.63
CA GLU A 25 26.09 24.80 7.56
C GLU A 25 25.18 25.41 6.49
N ALA A 26 24.18 24.62 6.04
CA ALA A 26 23.20 25.07 5.06
C ALA A 26 22.35 26.25 5.60
N MET A 27 21.97 26.20 6.88
CA MET A 27 21.24 27.28 7.55
C MET A 27 22.06 28.57 7.67
N GLU A 28 23.33 28.45 8.02
CA GLU A 28 24.25 29.64 8.06
C GLU A 28 24.34 30.30 6.71
N GLU A 29 24.54 29.54 5.63
CA GLU A 29 24.58 30.06 4.27
C GLU A 29 23.26 30.71 3.86
N TYR A 30 22.12 30.09 4.20
CA TYR A 30 20.82 30.65 3.92
C TYR A 30 20.58 32.00 4.58
N ILE A 31 20.92 32.13 5.88
CA ILE A 31 20.76 33.38 6.62
C ILE A 31 21.68 34.48 6.06
N LYS A 32 22.95 34.15 5.77
CA LYS A 32 23.90 35.09 5.20
C LYS A 32 23.46 35.65 3.84
N GLU A 33 22.79 34.87 3.01
CA GLU A 33 22.28 35.32 1.70
C GLU A 33 21.01 36.15 1.76
N LYS A 34 20.12 35.84 2.72
CA LYS A 34 18.80 36.48 2.77
C LYS A 34 18.80 37.89 3.36
N GLU A 35 19.95 38.40 3.87
CA GLU A 35 20.05 39.69 4.55
C GLU A 35 18.79 39.95 5.39
N LEU A 36 18.61 39.18 6.49
CA LEU A 36 17.41 39.25 7.30
C LEU A 36 17.34 40.60 8.01
N ASN A 37 16.60 41.53 7.44
CA ASN A 37 16.30 42.79 8.07
C ASN A 37 15.35 42.55 9.27
N ALA A 38 15.76 43.00 10.44
CA ALA A 38 14.88 42.99 11.62
C ALA A 38 14.39 44.40 11.89
N TYR A 39 13.10 44.55 12.21
CA TYR A 39 12.48 45.82 12.59
C TYR A 39 12.29 45.85 14.10
N ASN A 40 12.75 46.90 14.73
CA ASN A 40 12.43 47.22 16.11
C ASN A 40 11.99 48.69 16.19
N ASN A 41 10.74 48.97 16.53
CA ASN A 41 10.19 50.32 16.77
C ASN A 41 10.51 51.33 15.66
N GLU A 42 10.17 51.06 14.38
CA GLU A 42 10.34 51.95 13.22
C GLU A 42 11.78 52.15 12.73
N ILE A 43 12.81 51.57 13.36
CA ILE A 43 14.21 51.62 12.87
C ILE A 43 14.57 50.28 12.24
N VAL A 44 15.00 50.31 10.97
CA VAL A 44 15.54 49.16 10.25
C VAL A 44 17.03 49.04 10.58
N TYR A 45 17.40 47.96 11.25
CA TYR A 45 18.82 47.63 11.45
C TYR A 45 19.20 46.52 10.48
N ALA A 46 20.35 46.64 9.85
CA ALA A 46 20.99 45.56 9.11
C ALA A 46 21.67 44.64 10.13
N PHE A 47 21.13 43.44 10.32
CA PHE A 47 21.73 42.46 11.21
C PHE A 47 22.43 41.38 10.40
N ASN A 48 23.59 40.95 10.89
CA ASN A 48 24.31 39.80 10.41
C ASN A 48 24.04 38.60 11.33
N LEU A 49 24.18 37.39 10.82
CA LEU A 49 24.13 36.19 11.65
C LEU A 49 25.31 36.23 12.62
N TYR A 50 25.01 36.26 13.93
CA TYR A 50 26.05 36.16 14.97
C TYR A 50 26.31 34.68 15.32
N CYS A 51 25.28 33.94 15.65
CA CYS A 51 25.40 32.49 15.88
C CYS A 51 24.06 31.74 15.72
N ILE A 52 24.16 30.48 15.42
CA ILE A 52 23.03 29.54 15.56
C ILE A 52 23.14 28.91 16.95
N GLN A 53 22.12 29.16 17.80
CA GLN A 53 22.10 28.69 19.18
C GLN A 53 21.59 27.24 19.30
N ASN A 54 20.56 26.88 18.50
CA ASN A 54 19.98 25.55 18.51
C ASN A 54 19.27 25.21 17.18
N ILE A 55 19.38 23.96 16.78
CA ILE A 55 18.57 23.37 15.71
C ILE A 55 17.94 22.09 16.25
N GLU A 56 16.61 22.01 16.18
CA GLU A 56 15.83 20.88 16.64
C GLU A 56 15.01 20.31 15.48
N VAL A 57 15.33 19.09 15.05
CA VAL A 57 14.55 18.39 14.02
C VAL A 57 13.19 18.03 14.61
N LYS A 58 12.12 18.51 13.99
CA LYS A 58 10.73 18.33 14.43
C LYS A 58 10.02 17.24 13.67
N ARG A 59 10.31 17.12 12.36
CA ARG A 59 9.58 16.21 11.48
C ARG A 59 10.36 15.91 10.21
N ILE A 60 10.10 14.72 9.66
CA ILE A 60 10.55 14.33 8.33
C ILE A 60 9.33 14.14 7.42
N LYS A 61 9.31 14.84 6.28
CA LYS A 61 8.29 14.70 5.23
C LYS A 61 8.89 14.02 4.02
N PHE A 62 8.46 12.79 3.73
CA PHE A 62 8.92 12.08 2.54
C PHE A 62 8.20 12.61 1.29
N THR A 63 8.97 13.07 0.31
CA THR A 63 8.44 13.65 -0.94
C THR A 63 8.45 12.64 -2.08
N LYS A 64 9.49 11.81 -2.17
CA LYS A 64 9.59 10.75 -3.18
C LYS A 64 10.31 9.54 -2.61
N SER A 65 9.81 8.37 -3.00
CA SER A 65 10.44 7.09 -2.69
C SER A 65 10.58 6.29 -3.99
N LYS A 66 11.82 6.04 -4.41
CA LYS A 66 12.18 5.10 -5.48
C LYS A 66 12.95 3.93 -4.85
N ILE A 67 13.09 2.84 -5.58
CA ILE A 67 13.73 1.61 -5.09
C ILE A 67 15.11 1.85 -4.44
N ASP A 68 15.91 2.77 -4.98
CA ASP A 68 17.27 3.04 -4.51
C ASP A 68 17.48 4.49 -4.04
N GLN A 69 16.44 5.29 -3.96
CA GLN A 69 16.55 6.70 -3.59
C GLN A 69 15.33 7.19 -2.84
N VAL A 70 15.55 7.87 -1.73
CA VAL A 70 14.54 8.56 -0.94
C VAL A 70 14.81 10.05 -1.01
N GLU A 71 13.78 10.84 -1.30
CA GLU A 71 13.80 12.30 -1.18
C GLU A 71 12.84 12.68 -0.04
N PHE A 72 13.31 13.48 0.89
CA PHE A 72 12.51 13.94 2.03
C PHE A 72 12.92 15.35 2.44
N ASN A 73 11.99 16.01 3.11
CA ASN A 73 12.25 17.32 3.70
C ASN A 73 12.36 17.15 5.22
N VAL A 74 13.41 17.72 5.78
CA VAL A 74 13.62 17.82 7.24
C VAL A 74 13.01 19.12 7.71
N VAL A 75 11.95 19.04 8.49
CA VAL A 75 11.37 20.21 9.16
C VAL A 75 12.06 20.38 10.50
N PHE A 76 12.67 21.53 10.72
CA PHE A 76 13.38 21.83 11.96
C PHE A 76 13.05 23.23 12.48
N LYS A 77 13.19 23.40 13.79
CA LYS A 77 13.15 24.68 14.46
C LYS A 77 14.56 25.17 14.69
N ALA A 78 14.87 26.34 14.17
CA ALA A 78 16.15 26.99 14.42
C ALA A 78 15.97 28.14 15.41
N GLU A 79 16.89 28.22 16.38
CA GLU A 79 17.06 29.36 17.27
C GLU A 79 18.43 29.99 16.95
N TYR A 80 18.41 31.23 16.49
CA TYR A 80 19.61 31.93 16.02
C TYR A 80 19.58 33.38 16.44
N GLU A 81 20.77 33.96 16.59
CA GLU A 81 20.98 35.34 16.99
C GLU A 81 21.54 36.16 15.82
N LEU A 82 20.89 37.28 15.60
CA LEU A 82 21.32 38.31 14.66
C LEU A 82 21.83 39.51 15.47
N ALA A 83 22.96 40.06 15.07
CA ALA A 83 23.54 41.22 15.73
C ALA A 83 23.93 42.31 14.74
N ASP A 84 23.81 43.57 15.17
CA ASP A 84 24.39 44.69 14.45
C ASP A 84 25.82 44.94 15.03
N GLY A 85 26.83 44.63 14.27
CA GLY A 85 28.21 44.82 14.68
C GLY A 85 29.18 44.28 13.65
N ASN A 86 30.33 44.89 13.51
CA ASN A 86 31.44 44.35 12.74
C ASN A 86 32.23 43.40 13.65
N GLU A 87 32.49 42.17 13.18
CA GLU A 87 33.38 41.25 13.87
C GLU A 87 34.77 41.84 14.17
N ASP A 88 35.19 42.82 13.35
CA ASP A 88 36.50 43.45 13.47
C ASP A 88 36.65 44.40 14.70
N ASP A 89 35.54 44.93 15.21
CA ASP A 89 35.58 45.90 16.32
C ASP A 89 35.20 45.31 17.69
N GLY A 90 34.66 44.07 17.74
CA GLY A 90 34.33 43.36 18.97
C GLY A 90 33.16 43.97 19.77
N TYR A 91 32.41 44.90 19.22
CA TYR A 91 31.26 45.54 19.86
C TYR A 91 29.96 45.15 19.20
N ILE A 92 29.09 44.43 19.97
CA ILE A 92 27.69 44.17 19.61
C ILE A 92 26.86 45.30 20.23
N TYR A 93 26.17 46.09 19.39
CA TYR A 93 25.30 47.17 19.86
C TYR A 93 23.90 46.71 20.19
N THR A 94 23.36 45.80 19.39
CA THR A 94 22.04 45.23 19.59
C THR A 94 22.00 43.83 19.02
N SER A 95 21.34 42.88 19.71
CA SER A 95 21.11 41.55 19.19
C SER A 95 19.64 41.16 19.30
N ILE A 96 19.18 40.32 18.40
CA ILE A 96 17.83 39.78 18.38
C ILE A 96 17.88 38.27 18.18
N THR A 97 17.30 37.52 19.08
CA THR A 97 17.13 36.07 18.95
C THR A 97 15.82 35.79 18.22
N LYS A 98 15.93 34.99 17.15
CA LYS A 98 14.79 34.50 16.39
C LYS A 98 14.61 32.99 16.59
N LYS A 99 13.33 32.55 16.59
CA LYS A 99 12.94 31.14 16.68
C LYS A 99 11.94 30.88 15.57
N GLU A 100 12.39 30.20 14.52
CA GLU A 100 11.62 30.05 13.31
C GLU A 100 11.70 28.61 12.80
N PHE A 101 10.75 28.23 11.95
CA PHE A 101 10.70 26.89 11.32
C PHE A 101 11.22 26.96 9.90
N PHE A 102 11.96 25.92 9.52
CA PHE A 102 12.54 25.77 8.20
C PHE A 102 12.33 24.34 7.69
N GLU A 103 12.36 24.19 6.38
CA GLU A 103 12.32 22.92 5.69
C GLU A 103 13.57 22.77 4.83
N PHE A 104 14.31 21.66 5.00
CA PHE A 104 15.54 21.36 4.28
C PHE A 104 15.38 20.08 3.46
N LYS A 105 15.61 20.16 2.15
CA LYS A 105 15.46 19.02 1.24
C LYS A 105 16.69 18.13 1.28
N MET A 106 16.48 16.85 1.55
CA MET A 106 17.51 15.83 1.55
C MET A 106 17.19 14.71 0.57
N LYS A 107 18.25 14.13 -0.01
CA LYS A 107 18.16 13.04 -0.96
C LYS A 107 19.26 12.02 -0.71
N GLY A 108 18.94 10.73 -0.84
CA GLY A 108 19.93 9.67 -0.67
C GLY A 108 19.31 8.30 -0.59
N SER A 109 20.06 7.34 -0.08
CA SER A 109 19.57 5.99 0.21
C SER A 109 19.98 5.58 1.62
N PHE A 110 19.29 4.60 2.19
CA PHE A 110 19.66 4.06 3.51
C PHE A 110 20.97 3.28 3.48
N LYS A 111 21.47 2.88 2.30
CA LYS A 111 22.76 2.20 2.12
C LYS A 111 23.92 3.18 1.97
N GLU A 112 23.64 4.33 1.41
CA GLU A 112 24.57 5.42 1.23
C GLU A 112 24.14 6.58 2.13
N ARG A 113 25.03 7.51 2.44
CA ARG A 113 24.63 8.68 3.22
C ARG A 113 23.61 9.53 2.45
N PHE A 114 22.67 10.10 3.19
CA PHE A 114 21.84 11.18 2.68
C PHE A 114 22.73 12.43 2.50
N LYS A 115 22.48 13.17 1.43
CA LYS A 115 23.13 14.46 1.21
C LYS A 115 22.02 15.48 1.07
N GLY A 116 22.09 16.55 1.84
CA GLY A 116 21.42 17.79 1.50
C GLY A 116 22.05 18.29 0.20
N LYS A 117 21.26 18.83 -0.67
CA LYS A 117 21.77 19.72 -1.68
C LYS A 117 22.00 21.07 -0.99
N GLU A 118 22.74 21.92 -1.58
CA GLU A 118 23.21 23.21 -1.13
C GLU A 118 22.11 24.12 -0.50
N LYS A 119 22.45 25.25 0.03
CA LYS A 119 21.64 26.35 0.61
C LYS A 119 20.29 26.64 -0.10
N GLU A 120 20.19 26.36 -1.40
CA GLU A 120 18.97 26.51 -2.22
C GLU A 120 17.84 25.56 -1.81
N ASP A 121 18.13 24.57 -1.00
CA ASP A 121 17.17 23.57 -0.53
C ASP A 121 16.54 23.91 0.84
N ILE A 122 16.89 25.06 1.44
CA ILE A 122 16.23 25.58 2.65
C ILE A 122 15.11 26.54 2.28
N GLU A 123 13.94 26.29 2.84
CA GLU A 123 12.77 27.14 2.75
C GLU A 123 12.25 27.48 4.15
N LYS A 124 11.99 28.78 4.41
CA LYS A 124 11.39 29.23 5.66
C LYS A 124 9.90 28.92 5.63
N LEU A 125 9.39 28.43 6.76
CA LEU A 125 7.97 28.16 6.97
C LEU A 125 7.35 29.30 7.79
N ASP A 126 6.16 29.78 7.37
CA ASP A 126 5.47 30.87 8.05
C ASP A 126 4.84 30.43 9.37
N GLU A 127 4.47 29.15 9.49
CA GLU A 127 3.83 28.54 10.67
C GLU A 127 4.41 27.17 11.00
N GLU A 128 4.23 26.71 12.24
CA GLU A 128 4.51 25.34 12.62
C GLU A 128 3.62 24.42 11.80
N PRO A 129 4.18 23.48 11.01
CA PRO A 129 3.38 22.64 10.15
C PRO A 129 2.49 21.71 10.96
N ASP A 130 1.21 21.61 10.59
CA ASP A 130 0.24 20.68 11.19
C ASP A 130 0.74 19.25 11.23
N GLU A 131 0.32 18.49 12.23
CA GLU A 131 0.62 17.05 12.34
C GLU A 131 0.05 16.28 11.13
N VAL A 132 0.87 16.07 10.13
CA VAL A 132 0.52 15.17 9.00
C VAL A 132 1.18 13.82 9.23
N LEU A 133 0.34 12.86 9.55
CA LEU A 133 0.45 11.39 9.42
C LEU A 133 1.84 10.78 9.23
N SER A 134 2.15 9.95 10.20
CA SER A 134 3.15 8.88 10.30
C SER A 134 4.54 9.19 9.75
N SER A 135 5.49 9.25 10.68
CA SER A 135 6.94 9.11 10.49
C SER A 135 7.35 7.82 9.76
N GLY A 136 6.40 7.05 9.27
CA GLY A 136 6.61 5.82 8.51
C GLY A 136 6.78 6.11 7.02
N LEU A 137 7.84 5.58 6.42
CA LEU A 137 8.10 5.54 4.99
C LEU A 137 7.10 4.70 4.19
N VAL A 138 5.95 4.40 4.77
CA VAL A 138 4.87 3.70 4.08
C VAL A 138 4.12 4.70 3.22
N PRO A 139 4.03 4.50 1.90
CA PRO A 139 3.29 5.40 1.04
C PRO A 139 1.83 5.51 1.49
N ILE A 140 1.31 6.74 1.59
CA ILE A 140 -0.12 6.94 1.84
C ILE A 140 -0.82 6.82 0.49
N ILE A 141 -1.53 5.70 0.30
CA ILE A 141 -2.24 5.41 -0.94
C ILE A 141 -3.74 5.39 -0.63
N SER A 142 -4.49 6.34 -1.18
CA SER A 142 -5.96 6.31 -1.06
C SER A 142 -6.56 5.18 -1.90
N THR A 143 -7.77 4.76 -1.58
CA THR A 143 -8.47 3.72 -2.36
C THR A 143 -8.64 4.14 -3.83
N GLU A 144 -8.86 5.42 -4.09
CA GLU A 144 -9.02 6.02 -5.42
C GLU A 144 -7.73 5.97 -6.23
N ASP A 145 -6.58 6.08 -5.58
CA ASP A 145 -5.27 6.13 -6.22
C ASP A 145 -4.66 4.75 -6.49
N MET A 146 -5.20 3.68 -5.93
CA MET A 146 -4.67 2.31 -6.06
C MET A 146 -4.44 1.89 -7.52
N ASP A 147 -5.36 2.23 -8.44
CA ASP A 147 -5.18 1.92 -9.87
C ASP A 147 -4.04 2.73 -10.52
N SER A 148 -3.79 3.94 -10.05
CA SER A 148 -2.67 4.78 -10.48
C SER A 148 -1.34 4.18 -10.04
N TYR A 149 -1.23 3.75 -8.79
CA TYR A 149 -0.04 3.08 -8.27
C TYR A 149 0.23 1.74 -8.94
N ALA A 150 -0.79 0.92 -9.17
CA ALA A 150 -0.66 -0.31 -9.96
C ALA A 150 -0.17 -0.02 -11.39
N THR A 151 -0.69 1.03 -12.02
CA THR A 151 -0.25 1.46 -13.36
C THR A 151 1.19 1.95 -13.36
N LYS A 152 1.63 2.69 -12.32
CA LYS A 152 3.02 3.13 -12.17
C LYS A 152 3.98 1.94 -12.07
N PHE A 153 3.65 0.96 -11.24
CA PHE A 153 4.40 -0.28 -11.11
C PHE A 153 4.52 -1.01 -12.46
N LEU A 154 3.41 -1.17 -13.18
CA LEU A 154 3.39 -1.86 -14.46
C LEU A 154 4.14 -1.10 -15.57
N LYS A 155 4.09 0.23 -15.59
CA LYS A 155 4.89 1.05 -16.53
C LYS A 155 6.39 0.79 -16.39
N GLU A 156 6.85 0.52 -15.19
CA GLU A 156 8.26 0.29 -14.91
C GLU A 156 8.70 -1.13 -15.29
N PHE A 157 7.90 -2.14 -14.96
CA PHE A 157 8.32 -3.54 -15.11
C PHE A 157 7.65 -4.31 -16.24
N CYS A 158 6.41 -3.98 -16.59
CA CYS A 158 5.60 -4.73 -17.55
C CYS A 158 4.69 -3.81 -18.37
N PRO A 159 5.22 -2.80 -19.10
CA PRO A 159 4.41 -1.82 -19.83
C PRO A 159 3.50 -2.46 -20.89
N GLU A 160 3.88 -3.62 -21.44
CA GLU A 160 3.12 -4.38 -22.44
C GLU A 160 1.71 -4.75 -21.97
N VAL A 161 1.52 -5.07 -20.68
CA VAL A 161 0.20 -5.42 -20.12
C VAL A 161 -0.74 -4.22 -19.97
N LEU A 162 -0.25 -3.01 -20.24
CA LEU A 162 -1.07 -1.78 -20.26
C LEU A 162 -1.56 -1.42 -21.68
N VAL A 163 -1.02 -2.09 -22.70
CA VAL A 163 -1.34 -1.83 -24.12
C VAL A 163 -2.44 -2.76 -24.61
N THR A 164 -2.31 -4.05 -24.33
CA THR A 164 -3.27 -5.09 -24.72
C THR A 164 -3.59 -5.99 -23.54
N PRO A 165 -4.85 -6.47 -23.41
CA PRO A 165 -5.20 -7.45 -22.40
C PRO A 165 -4.34 -8.72 -22.55
N MET A 166 -3.65 -9.09 -21.49
CA MET A 166 -2.86 -10.33 -21.44
C MET A 166 -2.62 -10.79 -20.02
N LYS A 167 -2.24 -12.06 -19.88
CA LYS A 167 -1.78 -12.63 -18.61
C LYS A 167 -0.38 -12.12 -18.32
N LEU A 168 -0.18 -11.49 -17.15
CA LEU A 168 1.12 -11.00 -16.70
C LEU A 168 2.15 -12.14 -16.61
N ASN A 169 3.32 -11.98 -17.22
CA ASN A 169 4.44 -12.91 -17.04
C ASN A 169 5.21 -12.57 -15.76
N ILE A 170 4.92 -13.30 -14.67
CA ILE A 170 5.53 -13.06 -13.36
C ILE A 170 7.04 -13.32 -13.38
N GLN A 171 7.50 -14.35 -14.12
CA GLN A 171 8.93 -14.69 -14.13
C GLN A 171 9.77 -13.59 -14.79
N ASP A 172 9.29 -13.02 -15.89
CA ASP A 172 9.98 -11.93 -16.56
C ASP A 172 9.95 -10.65 -15.70
N MET A 173 8.83 -10.40 -15.01
CA MET A 173 8.72 -9.30 -14.06
C MET A 173 9.73 -9.44 -12.91
N LEU A 174 9.82 -10.61 -12.28
CA LEU A 174 10.79 -10.87 -11.21
C LEU A 174 12.22 -10.64 -11.65
N LYS A 175 12.59 -11.07 -12.86
CA LYS A 175 13.91 -10.80 -13.45
C LYS A 175 14.17 -9.30 -13.62
N LYS A 176 13.20 -8.54 -14.16
CA LYS A 176 13.33 -7.08 -14.31
C LYS A 176 13.43 -6.36 -12.96
N MET A 177 12.77 -6.89 -11.93
CA MET A 177 12.87 -6.39 -10.56
C MET A 177 14.13 -6.84 -9.81
N ASN A 178 14.96 -7.70 -10.42
CA ASN A 178 16.13 -8.35 -9.79
C ASN A 178 15.78 -9.05 -8.47
N ILE A 179 14.68 -9.79 -8.48
CA ILE A 179 14.15 -10.55 -7.34
C ILE A 179 14.51 -12.03 -7.49
N ASP A 180 15.18 -12.57 -6.48
CA ASP A 180 15.37 -14.02 -6.34
C ASP A 180 14.18 -14.62 -5.58
N TYR A 181 13.73 -15.82 -5.96
CA TYR A 181 12.68 -16.50 -5.20
C TYR A 181 12.99 -17.98 -4.99
N TYR A 182 12.46 -18.52 -3.91
CA TYR A 182 12.58 -19.93 -3.55
C TYR A 182 11.27 -20.47 -2.99
N TYR A 183 11.05 -21.77 -3.18
CA TYR A 183 9.97 -22.45 -2.50
C TYR A 183 10.41 -22.88 -1.11
N ALA A 184 9.57 -22.60 -0.12
CA ALA A 184 9.91 -22.79 1.29
C ALA A 184 8.73 -23.32 2.10
N PRO A 185 8.97 -24.15 3.15
CA PRO A 185 7.95 -24.47 4.14
C PRO A 185 7.82 -23.26 5.08
N LEU A 186 6.71 -22.55 5.00
CA LEU A 186 6.45 -21.41 5.86
C LEU A 186 5.52 -21.78 7.01
N GLU A 187 5.47 -20.94 8.04
CA GLU A 187 4.62 -21.10 9.21
C GLU A 187 3.13 -21.16 8.83
N ASN A 188 2.28 -21.70 9.73
CA ASN A 188 0.85 -21.77 9.48
C ASN A 188 0.25 -20.37 9.23
N GLY A 189 -0.50 -20.25 8.14
CA GLY A 189 -1.13 -18.99 7.73
C GLY A 189 -0.25 -18.10 6.85
N VAL A 190 1.07 -18.33 6.76
CA VAL A 190 1.98 -17.57 5.90
C VAL A 190 2.08 -18.23 4.53
N PHE A 191 1.83 -17.49 3.46
CA PHE A 191 1.84 -17.96 2.07
C PHE A 191 3.07 -17.50 1.30
N GLY A 192 3.56 -16.32 1.62
CA GLY A 192 4.75 -15.70 1.08
C GLY A 192 5.52 -14.95 2.16
N LYS A 193 6.77 -14.63 1.88
CA LYS A 193 7.64 -13.87 2.76
C LYS A 193 8.69 -13.12 1.94
N THR A 194 8.78 -11.81 2.13
CA THR A 194 9.77 -10.95 1.47
C THR A 194 10.87 -10.55 2.45
N TYR A 195 12.13 -10.72 2.06
CA TYR A 195 13.28 -10.34 2.86
C TYR A 195 13.83 -8.97 2.45
N PHE A 196 14.09 -8.12 3.44
CA PHE A 196 14.66 -6.78 3.27
C PHE A 196 16.10 -6.66 3.77
N ALA A 197 16.60 -7.69 4.46
CA ALA A 197 17.98 -7.80 4.95
C ALA A 197 18.56 -9.18 4.63
N ASN A 198 19.88 -9.32 4.84
CA ASN A 198 20.53 -10.61 4.81
C ASN A 198 20.08 -11.47 6.01
N ASP A 199 19.68 -12.69 5.73
CA ASP A 199 19.21 -13.65 6.74
C ASP A 199 19.46 -15.10 6.30
N LYS A 200 19.05 -16.06 7.11
CA LYS A 200 19.05 -17.49 6.79
C LYS A 200 17.62 -17.97 6.64
N ALA A 201 17.34 -18.69 5.56
CA ALA A 201 16.04 -19.23 5.29
C ALA A 201 16.09 -20.74 5.03
N LYS A 202 15.05 -21.44 5.48
CA LYS A 202 14.83 -22.84 5.16
C LYS A 202 14.00 -22.92 3.88
N VAL A 203 14.55 -23.54 2.85
CA VAL A 203 13.90 -23.69 1.54
C VAL A 203 13.83 -25.14 1.11
N TYR A 204 12.92 -25.48 0.20
CA TYR A 204 12.89 -26.79 -0.43
C TYR A 204 14.07 -26.97 -1.38
N THR A 205 14.53 -28.22 -1.52
CA THR A 205 15.43 -28.66 -2.59
C THR A 205 14.66 -28.68 -3.92
N GLU A 206 15.36 -28.77 -5.04
CA GLU A 206 14.76 -28.75 -6.39
C GLU A 206 13.63 -29.78 -6.58
N ASN A 207 13.75 -30.95 -5.95
CA ASN A 207 12.75 -32.01 -6.00
C ASN A 207 11.60 -31.84 -5.00
N LEU A 208 11.58 -30.77 -4.22
CA LEU A 208 10.59 -30.44 -3.18
C LEU A 208 10.44 -31.49 -2.04
N LEU A 209 11.30 -32.51 -1.99
CA LEU A 209 11.19 -33.60 -1.01
C LEU A 209 11.97 -33.33 0.29
N LYS A 210 12.99 -32.51 0.22
CA LYS A 210 13.86 -32.16 1.36
C LYS A 210 13.99 -30.66 1.47
N THR A 211 14.50 -30.21 2.61
CA THR A 211 14.79 -28.81 2.86
C THR A 211 16.28 -28.60 3.11
N LYS A 212 16.75 -27.40 2.77
CA LYS A 212 18.10 -26.91 3.08
C LYS A 212 18.03 -25.48 3.62
N ILE A 213 19.05 -25.08 4.36
CA ILE A 213 19.20 -23.69 4.78
C ILE A 213 20.07 -22.97 3.74
N ILE A 214 19.62 -21.80 3.32
CA ILE A 214 20.37 -20.90 2.42
C ILE A 214 20.53 -19.53 3.08
N HIS A 215 21.52 -18.77 2.60
CA HIS A 215 21.59 -17.34 2.88
C HIS A 215 20.71 -16.60 1.87
N VAL A 216 19.84 -15.78 2.37
CA VAL A 216 18.98 -14.90 1.57
C VAL A 216 19.48 -13.47 1.69
N LYS A 217 19.28 -12.70 0.63
CA LYS A 217 19.63 -11.27 0.52
C LYS A 217 18.38 -10.41 0.41
N PRO A 218 18.49 -9.08 0.58
CA PRO A 218 17.39 -8.17 0.29
C PRO A 218 16.84 -8.39 -1.11
N GLY A 219 15.50 -8.42 -1.25
CA GLY A 219 14.81 -8.75 -2.49
C GLY A 219 14.59 -10.25 -2.72
N THR A 220 14.86 -11.10 -1.72
CA THR A 220 14.50 -12.52 -1.81
C THR A 220 13.06 -12.73 -1.37
N ILE A 221 12.29 -13.47 -2.19
CA ILE A 221 10.91 -13.88 -1.90
C ILE A 221 10.87 -15.39 -1.65
N LEU A 222 10.23 -15.79 -0.56
CA LEU A 222 9.89 -17.19 -0.29
C LEU A 222 8.40 -17.42 -0.53
N ILE A 223 8.05 -18.54 -1.18
CA ILE A 223 6.66 -18.95 -1.41
C ILE A 223 6.45 -20.37 -0.91
N ASP A 224 5.40 -20.59 -0.13
CA ASP A 224 5.02 -21.95 0.29
C ASP A 224 4.13 -22.61 -0.76
N ILE A 225 4.76 -23.35 -1.66
CA ILE A 225 4.05 -24.04 -2.74
C ILE A 225 3.05 -25.08 -2.21
N THR A 226 3.30 -25.68 -1.03
CA THR A 226 2.43 -26.72 -0.48
C THR A 226 1.05 -26.19 -0.10
N LYS A 227 0.96 -24.92 0.29
CA LYS A 227 -0.29 -24.22 0.62
C LYS A 227 -1.10 -23.83 -0.60
N HIS A 228 -0.55 -24.04 -1.80
CA HIS A 228 -1.21 -23.75 -3.07
C HIS A 228 -1.60 -25.01 -3.85
N ILE A 229 -1.22 -26.22 -3.38
CA ILE A 229 -1.53 -27.48 -4.06
C ILE A 229 -3.06 -27.65 -4.21
N ASP A 230 -3.82 -27.37 -3.15
CA ASP A 230 -5.29 -27.46 -3.15
C ASP A 230 -5.97 -26.16 -3.62
N ARG A 231 -5.20 -25.19 -4.12
CA ARG A 231 -5.67 -23.89 -4.59
C ARG A 231 -5.39 -23.73 -6.07
N ASN A 232 -6.14 -22.83 -6.69
CA ASN A 232 -5.93 -22.53 -8.11
C ASN A 232 -4.65 -21.70 -8.34
N GLU A 233 -4.15 -21.75 -9.58
CA GLU A 233 -3.00 -20.97 -10.06
C GLU A 233 -3.13 -19.47 -9.70
N GLY A 234 -4.35 -18.94 -9.71
CA GLY A 234 -4.62 -17.53 -9.41
C GLY A 234 -4.24 -17.12 -7.98
N SER A 235 -4.42 -18.02 -7.00
CA SER A 235 -3.99 -17.77 -5.61
C SER A 235 -2.47 -17.66 -5.51
N PHE A 236 -1.76 -18.56 -6.18
CA PHE A 236 -0.30 -18.59 -6.23
C PHE A 236 0.26 -17.31 -6.88
N ARG A 237 -0.28 -16.92 -8.03
CA ARG A 237 0.11 -15.69 -8.73
C ARG A 237 -0.14 -14.44 -7.91
N ASN A 238 -1.29 -14.38 -7.22
CA ASN A 238 -1.62 -13.26 -6.34
C ASN A 238 -0.62 -13.12 -5.19
N THR A 239 -0.17 -14.24 -4.58
CA THR A 239 0.85 -14.22 -3.53
C THR A 239 2.17 -13.66 -4.05
N PHE A 240 2.64 -14.09 -5.24
CA PHE A 240 3.86 -13.51 -5.81
C PHE A 240 3.77 -11.99 -5.98
N ILE A 241 2.69 -11.50 -6.57
CA ILE A 241 2.52 -10.06 -6.78
C ILE A 241 2.40 -9.32 -5.45
N HIS A 242 1.73 -9.91 -4.46
CA HIS A 242 1.65 -9.34 -3.11
C HIS A 242 3.04 -9.12 -2.50
N GLU A 243 3.93 -10.12 -2.59
CA GLU A 243 5.31 -10.01 -2.12
C GLU A 243 6.14 -8.98 -2.94
N CYS A 244 5.91 -8.90 -4.26
CA CYS A 244 6.53 -7.88 -5.10
C CYS A 244 6.08 -6.46 -4.72
N VAL A 245 4.82 -6.28 -4.30
CA VAL A 245 4.31 -5.00 -3.78
C VAL A 245 5.05 -4.61 -2.51
N HIS A 246 5.26 -5.54 -1.57
CA HIS A 246 6.06 -5.26 -0.39
C HIS A 246 7.46 -4.81 -0.76
N TRP A 247 8.14 -5.52 -1.66
CA TRP A 247 9.48 -5.16 -2.10
C TRP A 247 9.53 -3.79 -2.78
N TYR A 248 8.56 -3.44 -3.59
CA TYR A 248 8.55 -2.20 -4.36
C TYR A 248 8.12 -0.98 -3.56
N PHE A 249 7.02 -1.09 -2.80
CA PHE A 249 6.40 0.05 -2.13
C PHE A 249 6.81 0.20 -0.66
N HIS A 250 7.20 -0.88 0.01
CA HIS A 250 7.43 -0.87 1.46
C HIS A 250 8.89 -1.06 1.86
N ARG A 251 9.78 -1.26 0.89
CA ARG A 251 11.21 -1.49 1.14
C ARG A 251 11.83 -0.39 2.01
N ASN A 252 11.54 0.87 1.72
CA ASN A 252 12.12 1.99 2.46
C ASN A 252 11.70 2.00 3.95
N TYR A 253 10.50 1.53 4.28
CA TYR A 253 10.07 1.35 5.67
C TYR A 253 10.98 0.36 6.41
N PHE A 254 11.25 -0.79 5.80
CA PHE A 254 12.11 -1.80 6.43
C PHE A 254 13.57 -1.37 6.46
N GLU A 255 14.08 -0.68 5.45
CA GLU A 255 15.42 -0.12 5.45
C GLU A 255 15.59 0.94 6.56
N LEU A 256 14.57 1.80 6.77
CA LEU A 256 14.54 2.71 7.90
C LEU A 256 14.53 1.96 9.24
N ARG A 257 13.66 0.96 9.39
CA ARG A 257 13.59 0.14 10.62
C ARG A 257 14.93 -0.52 10.94
N GLN A 258 15.66 -0.99 9.93
CA GLN A 258 17.01 -1.53 10.11
C GLN A 258 18.03 -0.48 10.53
N CYS A 259 17.92 0.77 10.06
CA CYS A 259 18.76 1.87 10.55
C CYS A 259 18.51 2.18 12.03
N LEU A 260 17.26 2.08 12.45
CA LEU A 260 16.83 2.33 13.83
C LEU A 260 17.00 1.11 14.73
N ASN A 261 16.79 -0.09 14.18
CA ASN A 261 16.73 -1.37 14.87
C ASN A 261 17.26 -2.51 13.99
N SER A 262 18.22 -3.27 14.44
CA SER A 262 18.84 -4.34 13.64
C SER A 262 17.98 -5.61 13.46
N GLU A 263 16.74 -5.66 13.95
CA GLU A 263 15.99 -6.92 14.05
C GLU A 263 14.91 -7.16 12.97
N ASP A 264 14.45 -6.14 12.24
CA ASP A 264 13.39 -6.30 11.24
C ASP A 264 13.97 -6.75 9.88
N THR A 265 14.08 -8.06 9.65
CA THR A 265 14.70 -8.61 8.44
C THR A 265 13.71 -8.96 7.34
N TYR A 266 12.43 -9.17 7.65
CA TYR A 266 11.43 -9.60 6.67
C TYR A 266 10.00 -9.14 7.02
N VAL A 267 9.12 -9.17 6.01
CA VAL A 267 7.66 -9.15 6.17
C VAL A 267 7.07 -10.48 5.69
N ALA A 268 6.05 -10.96 6.36
CA ALA A 268 5.37 -12.19 6.03
C ALA A 268 3.88 -11.92 5.75
N CYS A 269 3.38 -12.45 4.63
CA CYS A 269 1.97 -12.41 4.28
C CYS A 269 1.17 -13.42 5.10
N TYR A 270 0.34 -12.94 6.01
CA TYR A 270 -0.57 -13.75 6.82
C TYR A 270 -1.98 -13.75 6.26
N LYS A 271 -2.64 -14.89 6.35
CA LYS A 271 -4.08 -14.99 6.10
C LYS A 271 -4.84 -14.73 7.41
N GLY A 272 -5.46 -13.57 7.53
CA GLY A 272 -6.27 -13.18 8.70
C GLY A 272 -5.74 -11.91 9.38
N GLU A 273 -6.50 -11.42 10.35
CA GLU A 273 -6.11 -10.27 11.16
C GLU A 273 -4.99 -10.67 12.13
N ASN A 274 -3.87 -9.97 12.09
CA ASN A 274 -2.80 -10.13 13.05
C ASN A 274 -3.12 -9.26 14.27
N LYS A 275 -3.50 -9.87 15.39
CA LYS A 275 -3.91 -9.18 16.63
C LYS A 275 -2.80 -8.32 17.26
N TYR A 276 -1.58 -8.43 16.79
CA TYR A 276 -0.40 -7.74 17.33
C TYR A 276 0.32 -6.89 16.29
N ALA A 277 -0.27 -6.67 15.08
CA ALA A 277 0.36 -5.88 14.05
C ALA A 277 0.42 -4.41 14.46
N ILE A 278 1.59 -3.80 14.25
CA ILE A 278 1.75 -2.36 14.31
C ILE A 278 0.89 -1.76 13.19
N LYS A 279 0.22 -0.65 13.43
CA LYS A 279 -0.69 0.03 12.48
C LYS A 279 -0.12 0.17 11.05
N ASP A 280 1.18 0.42 10.94
CA ASP A 280 1.87 0.54 9.65
C ASP A 280 1.94 -0.80 8.90
N ILE A 281 2.16 -1.92 9.61
CA ILE A 281 2.19 -3.27 9.00
C ILE A 281 0.80 -3.66 8.49
N GLU A 282 -0.26 -3.38 9.25
CA GLU A 282 -1.64 -3.63 8.80
C GLU A 282 -1.96 -2.81 7.54
N TRP A 283 -1.49 -1.57 7.49
CA TRP A 283 -1.64 -0.70 6.34
C TRP A 283 -0.88 -1.21 5.11
N MET A 284 0.37 -1.63 5.28
CA MET A 284 1.17 -2.24 4.21
C MET A 284 0.54 -3.53 3.68
N GLU A 285 0.02 -4.39 4.56
CA GLU A 285 -0.69 -5.60 4.20
C GLU A 285 -1.97 -5.30 3.41
N TRP A 286 -2.73 -4.29 3.84
CA TRP A 286 -3.91 -3.84 3.11
C TRP A 286 -3.55 -3.31 1.72
N GLN A 287 -2.49 -2.50 1.61
CA GLN A 287 -1.99 -2.02 0.31
C GLN A 287 -1.59 -3.17 -0.60
N ALA A 288 -0.81 -4.13 -0.11
CA ALA A 288 -0.36 -5.27 -0.90
C ALA A 288 -1.54 -6.15 -1.38
N ARG A 289 -2.50 -6.42 -0.50
CA ARG A 289 -3.73 -7.16 -0.87
C ARG A 289 -4.58 -6.42 -1.91
N THR A 290 -4.58 -5.10 -1.86
CA THR A 290 -5.38 -4.25 -2.76
C THR A 290 -4.70 -4.01 -4.10
N LEU A 291 -3.37 -3.85 -4.13
CA LEU A 291 -2.59 -3.61 -5.34
C LEU A 291 -2.38 -4.88 -6.18
N ALA A 292 -2.15 -6.04 -5.55
CA ALA A 292 -1.85 -7.27 -6.27
C ALA A 292 -2.91 -7.64 -7.34
N PRO A 293 -4.21 -7.66 -7.05
CA PRO A 293 -5.21 -7.93 -8.09
C PRO A 293 -5.30 -6.81 -9.15
N ARG A 294 -4.96 -5.56 -8.82
CA ARG A 294 -4.94 -4.45 -9.78
C ARG A 294 -3.75 -4.52 -10.74
N ILE A 295 -2.63 -5.02 -10.28
CA ILE A 295 -1.43 -5.31 -11.10
C ILE A 295 -1.73 -6.49 -12.04
N LEU A 296 -2.35 -7.57 -11.54
CA LEU A 296 -2.72 -8.73 -12.36
C LEU A 296 -3.82 -8.40 -13.38
N MET A 297 -4.72 -7.47 -13.08
CA MET A 297 -5.88 -7.08 -13.90
C MET A 297 -5.97 -5.55 -14.01
N PRO A 298 -5.11 -4.89 -14.82
CA PRO A 298 -5.12 -3.43 -14.96
C PRO A 298 -6.49 -2.93 -15.42
N LYS A 299 -6.98 -1.84 -14.81
CA LYS A 299 -8.36 -1.34 -14.96
C LYS A 299 -8.85 -1.27 -16.41
N LYS A 300 -8.07 -0.61 -17.28
CA LYS A 300 -8.41 -0.45 -18.71
C LYS A 300 -8.47 -1.80 -19.42
N MET A 301 -7.46 -2.68 -19.19
CA MET A 301 -7.36 -3.98 -19.83
C MET A 301 -8.43 -4.96 -19.34
N ALA A 302 -8.74 -4.92 -18.05
CA ALA A 302 -9.83 -5.69 -17.46
C ALA A 302 -11.19 -5.29 -18.06
N ALA A 303 -11.45 -3.98 -18.22
CA ALA A 303 -12.67 -3.48 -18.84
C ALA A 303 -12.78 -3.87 -20.32
N GLN A 304 -11.66 -3.80 -21.04
CA GLN A 304 -11.58 -4.21 -22.47
C GLN A 304 -11.86 -5.71 -22.59
N LYS A 305 -11.15 -6.56 -21.84
CA LYS A 305 -11.33 -8.03 -21.94
C LYS A 305 -12.73 -8.47 -21.51
N PHE A 306 -13.32 -7.83 -20.51
CA PHE A 306 -14.72 -8.06 -20.17
C PHE A 306 -15.65 -7.83 -21.36
N SER A 307 -15.45 -6.72 -22.09
CA SER A 307 -16.28 -6.37 -23.25
C SER A 307 -16.04 -7.35 -24.43
N GLU A 308 -14.80 -7.79 -24.65
CA GLU A 308 -14.47 -8.80 -25.65
C GLU A 308 -15.17 -10.12 -25.36
N LEU A 309 -15.01 -10.65 -24.13
CA LEU A 309 -15.64 -11.91 -23.71
C LEU A 309 -17.17 -11.84 -23.76
N THR A 310 -17.78 -10.69 -23.44
CA THR A 310 -19.22 -10.51 -23.55
C THR A 310 -19.68 -10.70 -24.98
N LYS A 311 -18.98 -10.06 -25.95
CA LYS A 311 -19.28 -10.20 -27.37
C LYS A 311 -19.03 -11.62 -27.89
N GLU A 312 -17.92 -12.24 -27.49
CA GLU A 312 -17.62 -13.63 -27.87
C GLU A 312 -18.75 -14.59 -27.45
N ILE A 313 -19.23 -14.48 -26.21
CA ILE A 313 -20.33 -15.32 -25.71
C ILE A 313 -21.65 -15.03 -26.43
N ASP A 314 -21.96 -13.77 -26.75
CA ASP A 314 -23.16 -13.42 -27.48
C ASP A 314 -23.12 -13.98 -28.93
N VAL A 315 -22.00 -13.88 -29.62
CA VAL A 315 -21.82 -14.47 -30.95
C VAL A 315 -21.93 -16.01 -30.89
N GLU A 316 -21.35 -16.66 -29.87
CA GLU A 316 -21.52 -18.10 -29.69
C GLU A 316 -23.00 -18.51 -29.52
N GLN A 317 -23.78 -17.74 -28.77
CA GLN A 317 -25.22 -17.99 -28.61
C GLN A 317 -25.97 -17.87 -29.94
N GLU A 318 -25.66 -16.83 -30.71
CA GLU A 318 -26.32 -16.58 -31.99
C GLU A 318 -25.93 -17.61 -33.08
N THR A 319 -24.63 -17.94 -33.18
CA THR A 319 -24.11 -18.78 -34.30
C THR A 319 -24.23 -20.26 -34.01
N LEU A 320 -24.04 -20.71 -32.76
CA LEU A 320 -24.04 -22.11 -32.39
C LEU A 320 -25.36 -22.57 -31.79
N GLY A 321 -26.36 -21.70 -31.65
CA GLY A 321 -27.65 -22.02 -31.06
C GLY A 321 -27.57 -22.42 -29.58
N VAL A 322 -26.47 -22.06 -28.88
CA VAL A 322 -26.29 -22.37 -27.46
C VAL A 322 -27.19 -21.46 -26.62
N ILE A 323 -28.23 -22.04 -26.04
CA ILE A 323 -29.14 -21.31 -25.18
C ILE A 323 -28.52 -21.26 -23.77
N ARG A 324 -28.23 -20.03 -23.27
CA ARG A 324 -27.79 -19.80 -21.89
C ARG A 324 -28.79 -18.86 -21.20
N THR A 325 -29.06 -19.13 -19.94
CA THR A 325 -29.70 -18.14 -19.07
C THR A 325 -28.75 -16.97 -18.81
N LYS A 326 -29.28 -15.85 -18.31
CA LYS A 326 -28.44 -14.67 -17.97
C LYS A 326 -27.40 -15.00 -16.90
N THR A 327 -27.74 -15.85 -15.94
CA THR A 327 -26.83 -16.28 -14.89
C THR A 327 -25.71 -17.16 -15.44
N GLU A 328 -26.03 -18.12 -16.31
CA GLU A 328 -25.03 -18.98 -16.96
C GLU A 328 -24.07 -18.16 -17.82
N LYS A 329 -24.58 -17.16 -18.55
CA LYS A 329 -23.74 -16.23 -19.32
C LYS A 329 -22.69 -15.54 -18.44
N TRP A 330 -23.12 -15.00 -17.28
CA TRP A 330 -22.22 -14.29 -16.38
C TRP A 330 -21.26 -15.22 -15.63
N GLU A 331 -21.67 -16.45 -15.30
CA GLU A 331 -20.79 -17.46 -14.73
C GLU A 331 -19.69 -17.88 -15.70
N GLU A 332 -20.06 -18.14 -16.95
CA GLU A 332 -19.14 -18.48 -18.04
C GLU A 332 -18.17 -17.33 -18.28
N LEU A 333 -18.65 -16.08 -18.34
CA LEU A 333 -17.82 -14.90 -18.51
C LEU A 333 -16.81 -14.75 -17.36
N LEU A 334 -17.27 -14.90 -16.10
CA LEU A 334 -16.40 -14.81 -14.93
C LEU A 334 -15.32 -15.89 -14.95
N MET A 335 -15.67 -17.11 -15.37
CA MET A 335 -14.73 -18.21 -15.49
C MET A 335 -13.67 -17.92 -16.59
N ARG A 336 -14.09 -17.52 -17.80
CA ARG A 336 -13.19 -17.20 -18.91
C ARG A 336 -12.29 -16.01 -18.56
N PHE A 337 -12.83 -14.99 -17.92
CA PHE A 337 -12.08 -13.82 -17.46
C PHE A 337 -11.00 -14.19 -16.44
N ALA A 338 -11.36 -14.98 -15.42
CA ALA A 338 -10.42 -15.46 -14.41
C ALA A 338 -9.28 -16.29 -15.02
N ASN A 339 -9.61 -17.22 -15.91
CA ASN A 339 -8.64 -18.05 -16.61
C ASN A 339 -7.71 -17.21 -17.52
N PHE A 340 -8.25 -16.23 -18.23
CA PHE A 340 -7.48 -15.36 -19.12
C PHE A 340 -6.38 -14.60 -18.37
N PHE A 341 -6.70 -13.98 -17.23
CA PHE A 341 -5.72 -13.26 -16.42
C PHE A 341 -4.92 -14.18 -15.48
N GLY A 342 -5.30 -15.45 -15.33
CA GLY A 342 -4.68 -16.40 -14.42
C GLY A 342 -4.89 -16.00 -12.96
N VAL A 343 -6.13 -15.64 -12.61
CA VAL A 343 -6.54 -15.23 -11.24
C VAL A 343 -7.66 -16.13 -10.73
N SER A 344 -7.95 -16.05 -9.42
CA SER A 344 -9.10 -16.77 -8.86
C SER A 344 -10.42 -16.12 -9.31
N LYS A 345 -11.50 -16.90 -9.40
CA LYS A 345 -12.85 -16.39 -9.70
C LYS A 345 -13.26 -15.28 -8.73
N LEU A 346 -12.92 -15.43 -7.45
CA LEU A 346 -13.23 -14.41 -6.43
C LEU A 346 -12.47 -13.11 -6.70
N SER A 347 -11.18 -13.18 -6.99
CA SER A 347 -10.36 -12.00 -7.32
C SER A 347 -10.88 -11.32 -8.60
N ALA A 348 -11.21 -12.09 -9.63
CA ALA A 348 -11.81 -11.60 -10.86
C ALA A 348 -13.14 -10.89 -10.60
N LYS A 349 -14.02 -11.49 -9.79
CA LYS A 349 -15.31 -10.92 -9.42
C LYS A 349 -15.17 -9.59 -8.69
N ILE A 350 -14.33 -9.54 -7.66
CA ILE A 350 -14.07 -8.32 -6.89
C ILE A 350 -13.57 -7.23 -7.85
N ARG A 351 -12.61 -7.56 -8.68
CA ARG A 351 -12.03 -6.59 -9.63
C ARG A 351 -13.03 -6.06 -10.64
N LEU A 352 -13.85 -6.92 -11.22
CA LEU A 352 -14.91 -6.53 -12.16
C LEU A 352 -15.93 -5.60 -11.50
N ARG A 353 -16.31 -5.86 -10.26
CA ARG A 353 -17.19 -4.96 -9.49
C ARG A 353 -16.55 -3.59 -9.24
N GLU A 354 -15.29 -3.53 -8.85
CA GLU A 354 -14.54 -2.29 -8.65
C GLU A 354 -14.51 -1.42 -9.90
N ILE A 355 -14.43 -2.03 -11.08
CA ILE A 355 -14.46 -1.29 -12.36
C ILE A 355 -15.88 -1.06 -12.91
N GLY A 356 -16.92 -1.29 -12.08
CA GLY A 356 -18.30 -0.97 -12.38
C GLY A 356 -19.08 -2.04 -13.16
N LYS A 357 -18.57 -3.28 -13.24
CA LYS A 357 -19.28 -4.41 -13.88
C LYS A 357 -20.12 -5.13 -12.83
N THR A 358 -21.25 -4.50 -12.45
CA THR A 358 -22.10 -4.99 -11.36
C THR A 358 -22.91 -6.24 -11.73
N GLU A 359 -23.04 -6.55 -13.02
CA GLU A 359 -23.73 -7.73 -13.55
C GLU A 359 -23.20 -9.06 -12.96
N ILE A 360 -21.92 -9.06 -12.57
CA ILE A 360 -21.21 -10.22 -11.98
C ILE A 360 -21.65 -10.51 -10.53
N GLU A 361 -22.34 -9.59 -9.86
CA GLU A 361 -22.68 -9.75 -8.44
C GLU A 361 -23.48 -11.02 -8.14
N GLY A 362 -24.38 -11.39 -9.03
CA GLY A 362 -25.25 -12.55 -8.86
C GLY A 362 -24.58 -13.92 -9.04
N VAL A 363 -23.31 -13.97 -9.48
CA VAL A 363 -22.64 -15.23 -9.82
C VAL A 363 -21.31 -15.41 -9.07
N GLY A 364 -20.85 -16.65 -8.96
CA GLY A 364 -19.55 -16.96 -8.35
C GLY A 364 -19.45 -16.57 -6.87
N ASN A 365 -20.55 -16.55 -6.14
CA ASN A 365 -20.56 -16.22 -4.70
C ASN A 365 -20.18 -17.42 -3.86
N TYR A 366 -19.12 -17.27 -3.07
CA TYR A 366 -18.68 -18.27 -2.09
C TYR A 366 -18.75 -17.65 -0.69
N VAL A 367 -19.68 -18.13 0.12
CA VAL A 367 -20.01 -17.55 1.43
C VAL A 367 -20.23 -18.64 2.44
N ASP A 368 -19.70 -18.51 3.65
CA ASP A 368 -19.79 -19.49 4.74
C ASP A 368 -19.36 -20.92 4.33
N GLY A 369 -18.32 -21.01 3.47
CA GLY A 369 -17.76 -22.29 3.06
C GLY A 369 -18.48 -22.99 1.89
N GLU A 370 -19.46 -22.34 1.26
CA GLU A 370 -20.25 -22.92 0.16
C GLU A 370 -20.50 -21.92 -0.98
N TYR A 371 -20.74 -22.43 -2.19
CA TYR A 371 -21.23 -21.62 -3.30
C TYR A 371 -22.74 -21.39 -3.16
N THR A 372 -23.17 -20.13 -3.26
CA THR A 372 -24.59 -19.77 -3.29
C THR A 372 -25.17 -20.01 -4.69
N LYS A 373 -26.47 -20.22 -4.76
CA LYS A 373 -27.17 -20.29 -6.05
C LYS A 373 -26.98 -18.94 -6.80
N PRO A 374 -26.66 -18.96 -8.11
CA PRO A 374 -26.62 -17.75 -8.92
C PRO A 374 -28.00 -17.06 -8.94
N PHE A 375 -27.98 -15.74 -8.98
CA PHE A 375 -29.18 -14.94 -9.07
C PHE A 375 -29.02 -13.80 -10.07
N PHE A 376 -30.13 -13.32 -10.61
CA PHE A 376 -30.18 -12.17 -11.48
C PHE A 376 -30.92 -11.03 -10.79
N PHE A 377 -30.52 -9.80 -11.06
CA PHE A 377 -31.15 -8.62 -10.51
C PHE A 377 -31.26 -7.50 -11.57
N LYS A 378 -32.16 -6.54 -11.34
CA LYS A 378 -32.35 -5.42 -12.25
C LYS A 378 -31.11 -4.52 -12.30
N ARG A 379 -30.65 -4.20 -13.50
CA ARG A 379 -29.53 -3.25 -13.69
C ARG A 379 -29.79 -1.95 -12.95
N GLY A 380 -28.79 -1.44 -12.24
CA GLY A 380 -28.88 -0.23 -11.41
C GLY A 380 -29.44 -0.44 -10.01
N SER A 381 -29.83 -1.68 -9.62
CA SER A 381 -30.28 -1.99 -8.26
C SER A 381 -29.14 -1.97 -7.23
N LEU A 382 -27.89 -2.07 -7.66
CA LEU A 382 -26.69 -2.05 -6.82
C LEU A 382 -25.71 -0.97 -7.26
N LYS A 383 -25.08 -0.32 -6.31
CA LYS A 383 -23.87 0.48 -6.51
C LYS A 383 -22.63 -0.43 -6.41
N ASN A 384 -21.47 0.08 -6.83
CA ASN A 384 -20.23 -0.70 -6.92
C ASN A 384 -19.80 -1.35 -5.58
N ASN A 385 -20.15 -0.75 -4.45
CA ASN A 385 -19.80 -1.21 -3.10
C ASN A 385 -20.95 -1.91 -2.37
N GLN A 386 -22.05 -2.24 -3.05
CA GLN A 386 -23.21 -2.91 -2.47
C GLN A 386 -23.29 -4.38 -2.90
N THR A 387 -23.90 -5.21 -2.08
CA THR A 387 -24.17 -6.61 -2.34
C THR A 387 -25.54 -7.02 -1.79
N PHE A 388 -26.17 -8.02 -2.40
CA PHE A 388 -27.34 -8.69 -1.83
C PHE A 388 -26.96 -9.85 -0.91
N ILE A 389 -25.70 -10.28 -0.95
CA ILE A 389 -25.22 -11.45 -0.21
C ILE A 389 -24.76 -11.04 1.20
N ILE A 390 -25.26 -11.75 2.20
CA ILE A 390 -24.91 -11.55 3.61
C ILE A 390 -24.43 -12.88 4.19
N SER A 391 -23.23 -12.93 4.75
CA SER A 391 -22.74 -14.08 5.51
C SER A 391 -23.53 -14.27 6.81
N SER A 392 -23.51 -15.48 7.37
CA SER A 392 -24.15 -15.78 8.66
C SER A 392 -23.61 -14.91 9.79
N GLU A 393 -22.29 -14.60 9.78
CA GLU A 393 -21.66 -13.72 10.74
C GLU A 393 -22.17 -12.26 10.62
N ASN A 394 -22.20 -11.74 9.38
CA ASN A 394 -22.72 -10.40 9.13
C ASN A 394 -24.22 -10.28 9.42
N LEU A 395 -24.99 -11.32 9.16
CA LEU A 395 -26.39 -11.39 9.56
C LEU A 395 -26.53 -11.31 11.08
N SER A 396 -25.77 -12.10 11.83
CA SER A 396 -25.78 -12.07 13.30
C SER A 396 -25.46 -10.67 13.84
N ARG A 397 -24.43 -10.03 13.28
CA ARG A 397 -24.07 -8.64 13.63
C ARG A 397 -25.17 -7.64 13.27
N LEU A 398 -25.80 -7.80 12.10
CA LEU A 398 -26.91 -6.94 11.68
C LEU A 398 -28.10 -7.05 12.62
N LEU A 399 -28.42 -8.27 13.07
CA LEU A 399 -29.51 -8.54 14.02
C LEU A 399 -29.27 -7.93 15.40
N THR A 400 -28.01 -7.84 15.84
CA THR A 400 -27.68 -7.18 17.11
C THR A 400 -27.68 -5.64 17.03
N THR A 401 -27.45 -5.09 15.83
CA THR A 401 -27.33 -3.63 15.63
C THR A 401 -28.57 -2.97 15.03
N ASN A 402 -29.49 -3.75 14.42
CA ASN A 402 -30.65 -3.22 13.72
C ASN A 402 -31.96 -3.92 14.15
N LEU A 403 -32.63 -3.30 15.11
CA LEU A 403 -33.89 -3.80 15.68
C LEU A 403 -35.03 -3.91 14.65
N LEU A 404 -35.03 -3.09 13.59
CA LEU A 404 -36.06 -3.15 12.55
C LEU A 404 -35.91 -4.42 11.71
N VAL A 405 -34.68 -4.77 11.34
CA VAL A 405 -34.40 -6.01 10.61
C VAL A 405 -34.72 -7.24 11.48
N GLN A 406 -34.31 -7.21 12.75
CA GLN A 406 -34.61 -8.25 13.71
C GLN A 406 -36.12 -8.49 13.81
N LYS A 407 -36.89 -7.43 14.03
CA LYS A 407 -38.36 -7.50 14.13
C LYS A 407 -38.99 -7.98 12.83
N ALA A 408 -38.51 -7.49 11.67
CA ALA A 408 -39.06 -7.91 10.38
C ALA A 408 -38.80 -9.39 10.05
N LEU A 409 -37.67 -9.96 10.52
CA LEU A 409 -37.43 -11.41 10.43
C LEU A 409 -38.31 -12.22 11.39
N GLN A 410 -38.51 -11.74 12.64
CA GLN A 410 -39.39 -12.39 13.61
C GLN A 410 -40.85 -12.38 13.15
N GLU A 411 -41.29 -11.33 12.49
CA GLU A 411 -42.65 -11.21 11.93
C GLU A 411 -42.80 -11.87 10.54
N GLU A 412 -41.76 -12.59 10.08
CA GLU A 412 -41.70 -13.21 8.75
C GLU A 412 -41.92 -12.26 7.57
N LYS A 413 -41.73 -10.95 7.78
CA LYS A 413 -41.75 -9.93 6.72
C LYS A 413 -40.50 -9.96 5.85
N LEU A 414 -39.40 -10.41 6.45
CA LEU A 414 -38.14 -10.72 5.77
C LEU A 414 -37.81 -12.19 6.00
N LEU A 415 -37.19 -12.82 5.02
CA LEU A 415 -36.66 -14.17 5.09
C LEU A 415 -35.17 -14.16 4.74
N TYR A 416 -34.39 -15.01 5.39
CA TYR A 416 -32.99 -15.23 5.03
C TYR A 416 -32.88 -16.52 4.21
N ILE A 417 -32.75 -16.37 2.90
CA ILE A 417 -32.73 -17.47 1.94
C ILE A 417 -31.52 -17.33 1.01
N ASN A 418 -30.79 -18.40 0.79
CA ASN A 418 -29.60 -18.43 -0.10
C ASN A 418 -28.61 -17.31 0.21
N LYS A 419 -28.34 -17.03 1.48
CA LYS A 419 -27.47 -15.96 1.96
C LYS A 419 -27.92 -14.54 1.59
N MET A 420 -29.22 -14.36 1.35
CA MET A 420 -29.85 -13.06 1.06
C MET A 420 -31.02 -12.77 1.99
N LEU A 421 -31.21 -11.50 2.34
CA LEU A 421 -32.44 -11.03 2.96
C LEU A 421 -33.45 -10.69 1.86
N VAL A 422 -34.59 -11.41 1.85
CA VAL A 422 -35.66 -11.22 0.86
C VAL A 422 -36.95 -10.81 1.55
N VAL A 423 -37.75 -9.99 0.90
CA VAL A 423 -39.06 -9.57 1.39
C VAL A 423 -40.04 -10.72 1.17
N ASN A 424 -40.73 -11.12 2.23
CA ASN A 424 -41.83 -12.09 2.15
C ASN A 424 -43.10 -11.38 1.65
N ILE A 425 -43.40 -11.52 0.37
CA ILE A 425 -44.60 -10.95 -0.23
C ILE A 425 -45.68 -12.03 -0.15
N SER A 426 -46.46 -11.98 0.94
CA SER A 426 -47.70 -12.75 1.18
C SER A 426 -47.85 -14.04 0.38
N HIS A 427 -47.47 -15.19 0.98
CA HIS A 427 -47.65 -16.56 0.51
C HIS A 427 -47.17 -16.93 -0.92
N GLN A 428 -46.57 -16.02 -1.66
CA GLN A 428 -45.89 -16.31 -2.91
C GLN A 428 -44.43 -15.92 -2.79
N ILE A 429 -43.57 -16.88 -2.46
CA ILE A 429 -42.10 -16.72 -2.66
C ILE A 429 -41.91 -16.69 -4.18
N ARG A 430 -41.89 -15.54 -4.78
CA ARG A 430 -41.30 -15.36 -6.11
C ARG A 430 -39.80 -15.34 -5.93
N LEU A 431 -39.18 -16.49 -5.97
CA LEU A 431 -37.82 -16.63 -6.37
C LEU A 431 -37.77 -16.06 -7.79
N LEU A 432 -37.24 -14.84 -7.94
CA LEU A 432 -36.83 -14.36 -9.25
C LEU A 432 -35.62 -15.20 -9.65
N VAL A 433 -35.88 -16.30 -10.33
CA VAL A 433 -34.90 -17.15 -10.98
C VAL A 433 -34.37 -16.45 -12.23
#